data_e1b7b2f0d32f5f1a393c3091af8fa778
#
_entry.id   e1b7b2f0d32f5f1a393c3091af8fa778
#
_cell.length_a   1.000
_cell.length_b   1.000
_cell.length_c   1.000
_cell.angle_alpha   90.00
_cell.angle_beta   90.00
_cell.angle_gamma   90.00
#
_symmetry.space_group_name_H-M   'P 1'
#
loop_
_entity.id
_entity.type
_entity.pdbx_description
1 polymer ?
#
loop_
_entity_poly.entity_id
_entity_poly.type
_entity_poly.pdbx_seq_one_letter_code
_entity_poly.pdbx_strand_id
1 'polypeptide(L)'
;MLIKEVCERCGLTKKAIEYYEMKNLINPQVSDNGYRDYSESDIAMLKEISVLRKCEISVADIKEILNSNHKAAALAKHKYVTEIKKQRLSTIQECLENLIEDYDVDREFNYLQAHDENFFTIKERFILAFPGDYDLFMALHFGRFLNSVIDTIEKRKAYDAIIEYLDNVDFYLLPELSEFMKGAFSVNAKIDIEKFEAGLNAQMHMAMTEPENYLDNNREFIKAYLKYKDTDEYKKSPAGVFQKQMIDFQKKSGYQDILVEGLKTLSPSYAEYMKEMEKANIKMIEKYPQAMNWKKNSVMR
;
A
#
# COMPACT_ATOMS: atom_id res chain seq x y z
N MET A 1 -36.57 11.45 -10.97
CA MET A 1 -36.21 12.89 -10.86
C MET A 1 -35.46 13.33 -12.12
N LEU A 2 -35.67 14.53 -12.62
CA LEU A 2 -35.03 15.01 -13.83
C LEU A 2 -33.62 15.58 -13.58
N ILE A 3 -32.74 15.49 -14.58
CA ILE A 3 -31.32 15.87 -14.48
C ILE A 3 -31.06 17.29 -13.93
N LYS A 4 -31.93 18.25 -14.23
CA LYS A 4 -31.78 19.63 -13.74
C LYS A 4 -31.86 19.70 -12.22
N GLU A 5 -32.83 19.03 -11.63
CA GLU A 5 -33.03 18.96 -10.20
C GLU A 5 -31.89 18.20 -9.51
N VAL A 6 -31.39 17.12 -10.17
CA VAL A 6 -30.23 16.36 -9.71
C VAL A 6 -28.96 17.23 -9.68
N CYS A 7 -28.74 18.05 -10.69
CA CYS A 7 -27.61 18.99 -10.73
C CYS A 7 -27.62 19.94 -9.51
N GLU A 8 -28.78 20.51 -9.20
CA GLU A 8 -28.95 21.42 -8.07
C GLU A 8 -28.72 20.71 -6.72
N ARG A 9 -29.30 19.51 -6.54
CA ARG A 9 -29.20 18.73 -5.29
C ARG A 9 -27.80 18.16 -5.01
N CYS A 10 -27.03 17.85 -6.06
CA CYS A 10 -25.72 17.23 -5.95
C CYS A 10 -24.55 18.20 -6.13
N GLY A 11 -24.83 19.45 -6.55
CA GLY A 11 -23.80 20.44 -6.85
C GLY A 11 -22.91 20.00 -8.02
N LEU A 12 -23.49 19.33 -9.02
CA LEU A 12 -22.78 18.79 -10.19
C LEU A 12 -23.35 19.40 -11.48
N THR A 13 -22.48 19.48 -12.50
CA THR A 13 -22.92 19.87 -13.84
C THR A 13 -23.58 18.68 -14.55
N LYS A 14 -24.47 18.96 -15.51
CA LYS A 14 -25.06 17.93 -16.37
C LYS A 14 -23.99 17.05 -17.04
N LYS A 15 -22.93 17.66 -17.58
CA LYS A 15 -21.82 16.93 -18.20
C LYS A 15 -21.09 16.01 -17.21
N ALA A 16 -20.95 16.41 -15.97
CA ALA A 16 -20.33 15.56 -14.94
C ALA A 16 -21.21 14.33 -14.64
N ILE A 17 -22.52 14.50 -14.52
CA ILE A 17 -23.46 13.40 -14.30
C ILE A 17 -23.46 12.43 -15.48
N GLU A 18 -23.54 12.93 -16.72
CA GLU A 18 -23.46 12.13 -17.95
C GLU A 18 -22.11 11.37 -18.04
N TYR A 19 -21.02 11.99 -17.61
CA TYR A 19 -19.71 11.34 -17.54
C TYR A 19 -19.69 10.19 -16.51
N TYR A 20 -20.28 10.38 -15.33
CA TYR A 20 -20.34 9.31 -14.31
C TYR A 20 -21.24 8.16 -14.74
N GLU A 21 -22.32 8.43 -15.46
CA GLU A 21 -23.14 7.40 -16.10
C GLU A 21 -22.32 6.61 -17.13
N MET A 22 -21.59 7.31 -18.03
CA MET A 22 -20.72 6.67 -19.02
C MET A 22 -19.61 5.82 -18.37
N LYS A 23 -19.15 6.17 -17.16
CA LYS A 23 -18.18 5.39 -16.38
C LYS A 23 -18.80 4.27 -15.54
N ASN A 24 -20.11 4.05 -15.67
CA ASN A 24 -20.88 3.07 -14.89
C ASN A 24 -20.74 3.26 -13.36
N LEU A 25 -20.72 4.51 -12.90
CA LEU A 25 -20.79 4.84 -11.49
C LEU A 25 -22.22 4.99 -11.00
N ILE A 26 -23.12 5.38 -11.90
CA ILE A 26 -24.57 5.43 -11.71
C ILE A 26 -25.26 4.81 -12.94
N ASN A 27 -26.48 4.33 -12.75
CA ASN A 27 -27.26 3.72 -13.83
C ASN A 27 -28.74 4.11 -13.69
N PRO A 28 -29.10 5.38 -14.02
CA PRO A 28 -30.47 5.85 -13.90
C PRO A 28 -31.40 5.11 -14.87
N GLN A 29 -32.63 4.94 -14.48
CA GLN A 29 -33.64 4.34 -15.36
C GLN A 29 -33.98 5.29 -16.51
N VAL A 30 -34.30 4.72 -17.68
CA VAL A 30 -34.80 5.46 -18.83
C VAL A 30 -36.30 5.26 -18.89
N SER A 31 -37.05 6.34 -18.77
CA SER A 31 -38.51 6.34 -18.89
C SER A 31 -38.96 6.08 -20.33
N ASP A 32 -40.21 5.69 -20.55
CA ASP A 32 -40.78 5.38 -21.87
C ASP A 32 -40.67 6.54 -22.87
N ASN A 33 -40.60 7.76 -22.40
CA ASN A 33 -40.37 8.97 -23.18
C ASN A 33 -38.90 9.29 -23.53
N GLY A 34 -37.97 8.37 -23.17
CA GLY A 34 -36.54 8.49 -23.41
C GLY A 34 -35.77 9.39 -22.43
N TYR A 35 -36.43 9.97 -21.41
CA TYR A 35 -35.76 10.77 -20.41
C TYR A 35 -35.22 9.88 -19.28
N ARG A 36 -34.06 10.28 -18.72
CA ARG A 36 -33.48 9.64 -17.53
C ARG A 36 -34.25 10.02 -16.29
N ASP A 37 -34.58 9.02 -15.50
CA ASP A 37 -35.23 9.16 -14.21
C ASP A 37 -34.26 8.72 -13.10
N TYR A 38 -33.80 9.68 -12.30
CA TYR A 38 -32.83 9.46 -11.21
C TYR A 38 -33.57 9.16 -9.91
N SER A 39 -33.22 8.04 -9.29
CA SER A 39 -33.73 7.62 -7.99
C SER A 39 -33.03 8.36 -6.84
N GLU A 40 -33.56 8.25 -5.62
CA GLU A 40 -32.88 8.77 -4.42
C GLU A 40 -31.55 8.05 -4.15
N SER A 41 -31.42 6.79 -4.56
CA SER A 41 -30.14 6.07 -4.50
C SER A 41 -29.10 6.64 -5.47
N ASP A 42 -29.51 7.05 -6.68
CA ASP A 42 -28.60 7.73 -7.62
C ASP A 42 -28.16 9.07 -7.06
N ILE A 43 -29.05 9.81 -6.40
CA ILE A 43 -28.73 11.08 -5.74
C ILE A 43 -27.72 10.88 -4.60
N ALA A 44 -27.92 9.86 -3.77
CA ALA A 44 -26.97 9.54 -2.70
C ALA A 44 -25.60 9.20 -3.25
N MET A 45 -25.54 8.38 -4.29
CA MET A 45 -24.30 8.01 -4.99
C MET A 45 -23.62 9.24 -5.62
N LEU A 46 -24.35 10.09 -6.32
CA LEU A 46 -23.82 11.32 -6.91
C LEU A 46 -23.28 12.30 -5.87
N LYS A 47 -23.89 12.39 -4.69
CA LYS A 47 -23.36 13.18 -3.59
C LYS A 47 -22.07 12.59 -3.06
N GLU A 48 -21.99 11.27 -2.89
CA GLU A 48 -20.76 10.59 -2.48
C GLU A 48 -19.63 10.85 -3.49
N ILE A 49 -19.90 10.67 -4.78
CA ILE A 49 -18.95 10.99 -5.86
C ILE A 49 -18.52 12.47 -5.80
N SER A 50 -19.46 13.41 -5.60
CA SER A 50 -19.17 14.84 -5.53
C SER A 50 -18.20 15.16 -4.38
N VAL A 51 -18.40 14.56 -3.20
CA VAL A 51 -17.51 14.72 -2.04
C VAL A 51 -16.11 14.17 -2.37
N LEU A 52 -16.03 12.95 -2.89
CA LEU A 52 -14.75 12.32 -3.21
C LEU A 52 -13.98 13.08 -4.30
N ARG A 53 -14.68 13.62 -5.31
CA ARG A 53 -14.08 14.49 -6.33
C ARG A 53 -13.52 15.80 -5.76
N LYS A 54 -14.21 16.41 -4.78
CA LYS A 54 -13.71 17.60 -4.06
C LYS A 54 -12.47 17.29 -3.22
N CYS A 55 -12.27 16.03 -2.82
CA CYS A 55 -11.05 15.54 -2.18
C CYS A 55 -9.97 15.17 -3.21
N GLU A 56 -10.10 15.57 -4.48
CA GLU A 56 -9.17 15.30 -5.60
C GLU A 56 -8.99 13.81 -5.94
N ILE A 57 -9.86 12.93 -5.45
CA ILE A 57 -9.79 11.49 -5.74
C ILE A 57 -10.16 11.26 -7.21
N SER A 58 -9.40 10.42 -7.91
CA SER A 58 -9.65 10.09 -9.32
C SER A 58 -10.97 9.32 -9.50
N VAL A 59 -11.54 9.36 -10.71
CA VAL A 59 -12.78 8.61 -10.99
C VAL A 59 -12.56 7.09 -10.92
N ALA A 60 -11.36 6.63 -11.24
CA ALA A 60 -10.99 5.21 -11.11
C ALA A 60 -10.98 4.79 -9.64
N ASP A 61 -10.29 5.55 -8.78
CA ASP A 61 -10.23 5.28 -7.33
C ASP A 61 -11.62 5.41 -6.68
N ILE A 62 -12.45 6.37 -7.13
CA ILE A 62 -13.83 6.49 -6.66
C ILE A 62 -14.61 5.21 -6.94
N LYS A 63 -14.46 4.62 -8.13
CA LYS A 63 -15.13 3.36 -8.47
C LYS A 63 -14.71 2.23 -7.54
N GLU A 64 -13.43 2.14 -7.19
CA GLU A 64 -12.93 1.17 -6.21
C GLU A 64 -13.50 1.43 -4.82
N ILE A 65 -13.48 2.68 -4.35
CA ILE A 65 -14.03 3.08 -3.04
C ILE A 65 -15.51 2.74 -2.93
N LEU A 66 -16.31 3.04 -3.96
CA LEU A 66 -17.75 2.78 -3.97
C LEU A 66 -18.08 1.30 -3.91
N ASN A 67 -17.26 0.45 -4.55
CA ASN A 67 -17.42 -1.00 -4.57
C ASN A 67 -16.80 -1.70 -3.36
N SER A 68 -15.99 -1.00 -2.55
CA SER A 68 -15.32 -1.58 -1.38
C SER A 68 -16.27 -1.71 -0.20
N ASN A 69 -16.22 -2.86 0.48
CA ASN A 69 -16.87 -3.06 1.78
C ASN A 69 -16.16 -2.30 2.92
N HIS A 70 -14.94 -1.78 2.65
CA HIS A 70 -14.08 -1.09 3.63
C HIS A 70 -13.69 0.31 3.15
N LYS A 71 -14.69 1.17 2.86
CA LYS A 71 -14.48 2.53 2.33
C LYS A 71 -13.49 3.36 3.14
N ALA A 72 -13.50 3.22 4.48
CA ALA A 72 -12.58 3.95 5.35
C ALA A 72 -11.11 3.59 5.10
N ALA A 73 -10.81 2.32 4.82
CA ALA A 73 -9.45 1.88 4.50
C ALA A 73 -9.01 2.39 3.13
N ALA A 74 -9.88 2.31 2.13
CA ALA A 74 -9.61 2.86 0.81
C ALA A 74 -9.33 4.38 0.87
N LEU A 75 -10.03 5.12 1.75
CA LEU A 75 -9.81 6.55 1.97
C LEU A 75 -8.52 6.86 2.75
N ALA A 76 -8.03 5.95 3.60
CA ALA A 76 -6.82 6.17 4.40
C ALA A 76 -5.59 6.42 3.52
N LYS A 77 -5.48 5.73 2.38
CA LYS A 77 -4.46 5.98 1.35
C LYS A 77 -4.51 7.42 0.83
N HIS A 78 -5.69 7.90 0.45
CA HIS A 78 -5.86 9.25 -0.09
C HIS A 78 -5.55 10.32 0.97
N LYS A 79 -5.88 10.07 2.24
CA LYS A 79 -5.47 10.93 3.35
C LYS A 79 -3.94 11.01 3.43
N TYR A 80 -3.25 9.87 3.38
CA TYR A 80 -1.79 9.81 3.44
C TYR A 80 -1.13 10.56 2.25
N VAL A 81 -1.60 10.31 1.02
CA VAL A 81 -1.14 11.05 -0.18
C VAL A 81 -1.37 12.56 -0.05
N THR A 82 -2.50 12.96 0.55
CA THR A 82 -2.80 14.37 0.79
C THR A 82 -1.84 15.00 1.81
N GLU A 83 -1.45 14.26 2.85
CA GLU A 83 -0.46 14.74 3.83
C GLU A 83 0.92 14.95 3.18
N ILE A 84 1.35 14.02 2.32
CA ILE A 84 2.58 14.17 1.51
C ILE A 84 2.51 15.44 0.64
N LYS A 85 1.39 15.64 -0.09
CA LYS A 85 1.19 16.83 -0.93
C LYS A 85 1.24 18.12 -0.11
N LYS A 86 0.68 18.12 1.10
CA LYS A 86 0.71 19.26 2.00
C LYS A 86 2.15 19.62 2.41
N GLN A 87 2.98 18.66 2.75
CA GLN A 87 4.39 18.88 3.05
C GLN A 87 5.13 19.49 1.86
N ARG A 88 4.88 18.96 0.64
CA ARG A 88 5.46 19.52 -0.59
C ARG A 88 5.04 20.99 -0.82
N LEU A 89 3.76 21.29 -0.63
CA LEU A 89 3.26 22.66 -0.77
C LEU A 89 3.93 23.61 0.24
N SER A 90 4.21 23.15 1.46
CA SER A 90 4.94 23.94 2.46
C SER A 90 6.35 24.31 2.00
N THR A 91 7.10 23.36 1.41
CA THR A 91 8.44 23.64 0.86
C THR A 91 8.40 24.60 -0.34
N ILE A 92 7.41 24.42 -1.24
CA ILE A 92 7.21 25.36 -2.35
C ILE A 92 6.90 26.76 -1.83
N GLN A 93 6.06 26.86 -0.80
CA GLN A 93 5.73 28.14 -0.18
C GLN A 93 6.98 28.80 0.41
N GLU A 94 7.79 28.07 1.16
CA GLU A 94 9.05 28.56 1.74
C GLU A 94 10.02 29.05 0.66
N CYS A 95 10.20 28.29 -0.42
CA CYS A 95 10.99 28.72 -1.56
C CYS A 95 10.48 30.02 -2.18
N LEU A 96 9.16 30.17 -2.35
CA LEU A 96 8.57 31.40 -2.89
C LEU A 96 8.75 32.58 -1.92
N GLU A 97 8.61 32.37 -0.61
CA GLU A 97 8.86 33.40 0.40
C GLU A 97 10.31 33.86 0.35
N ASN A 98 11.28 32.95 0.29
CA ASN A 98 12.69 33.25 0.14
C ASN A 98 13.00 34.06 -1.13
N LEU A 99 12.40 33.65 -2.29
CA LEU A 99 12.57 34.39 -3.55
C LEU A 99 11.92 35.78 -3.53
N ILE A 100 10.88 35.98 -2.74
CA ILE A 100 10.26 37.31 -2.56
C ILE A 100 11.17 38.24 -1.71
N GLU A 101 11.79 37.66 -0.69
CA GLU A 101 12.68 38.43 0.20
C GLU A 101 14.04 38.77 -0.47
N ASP A 102 14.63 37.79 -1.13
CA ASP A 102 15.92 37.90 -1.82
C ASP A 102 15.92 36.97 -3.03
N TYR A 103 15.85 37.55 -4.25
CA TYR A 103 15.72 36.80 -5.51
C TYR A 103 17.04 36.11 -5.89
N ASP A 104 17.48 35.16 -5.05
CA ASP A 104 18.64 34.30 -5.29
C ASP A 104 18.21 32.95 -5.83
N VAL A 105 18.19 32.85 -7.18
CA VAL A 105 17.75 31.65 -7.90
C VAL A 105 18.70 30.45 -7.68
N ASP A 106 20.01 30.72 -7.54
CA ASP A 106 20.99 29.62 -7.34
C ASP A 106 20.86 29.01 -5.94
N ARG A 107 20.60 29.84 -4.93
CA ARG A 107 20.30 29.36 -3.57
C ARG A 107 19.05 28.49 -3.57
N GLU A 108 17.96 28.97 -4.15
CA GLU A 108 16.69 28.25 -4.15
C GLU A 108 16.69 27.03 -5.07
N PHE A 109 17.48 27.07 -6.16
CA PHE A 109 17.70 25.86 -6.98
C PHE A 109 18.38 24.75 -6.17
N ASN A 110 19.42 25.08 -5.42
CA ASN A 110 20.09 24.11 -4.55
C ASN A 110 19.18 23.64 -3.40
N TYR A 111 18.40 24.57 -2.82
CA TYR A 111 17.39 24.25 -1.81
C TYR A 111 16.35 23.26 -2.34
N LEU A 112 15.75 23.54 -3.50
CA LEU A 112 14.76 22.65 -4.12
C LEU A 112 15.38 21.32 -4.56
N GLN A 113 16.59 21.31 -5.14
CA GLN A 113 17.27 20.06 -5.47
C GLN A 113 17.50 19.19 -4.23
N ALA A 114 18.00 19.80 -3.15
CA ALA A 114 18.20 19.09 -1.88
C ALA A 114 16.88 18.54 -1.29
N HIS A 115 15.77 19.22 -1.58
CA HIS A 115 14.44 18.83 -1.09
C HIS A 115 13.64 18.03 -2.13
N ASP A 116 13.84 18.20 -3.44
CA ASP A 116 13.07 17.53 -4.49
C ASP A 116 13.56 16.07 -4.70
N GLU A 117 14.85 15.80 -4.68
CA GLU A 117 15.38 14.44 -4.67
C GLU A 117 15.15 13.74 -3.32
N ASN A 118 15.15 14.49 -2.22
CA ASN A 118 14.98 14.02 -0.85
C ASN A 118 13.55 14.18 -0.32
N PHE A 119 12.62 14.71 -1.13
CA PHE A 119 11.29 15.08 -0.68
C PHE A 119 10.43 13.88 -0.33
N PHE A 120 10.61 12.78 -1.06
CA PHE A 120 9.89 11.54 -0.82
C PHE A 120 10.84 10.47 -0.31
N THR A 121 10.50 9.86 0.81
CA THR A 121 11.09 8.60 1.20
C THR A 121 10.85 7.55 0.10
N ILE A 122 11.65 6.53 0.07
CA ILE A 122 11.47 5.42 -0.86
C ILE A 122 10.08 4.78 -0.69
N LYS A 123 9.58 4.69 0.55
CA LYS A 123 8.21 4.24 0.89
C LYS A 123 7.17 5.08 0.15
N GLU A 124 7.26 6.39 0.24
CA GLU A 124 6.32 7.33 -0.38
C GLU A 124 6.35 7.25 -1.90
N ARG A 125 7.55 7.10 -2.48
CA ARG A 125 7.72 6.91 -3.93
C ARG A 125 7.05 5.63 -4.42
N PHE A 126 7.16 4.52 -3.69
CA PHE A 126 6.45 3.28 -4.04
C PHE A 126 4.93 3.44 -3.93
N ILE A 127 4.43 4.09 -2.89
CA ILE A 127 2.99 4.36 -2.73
C ILE A 127 2.46 5.23 -3.88
N LEU A 128 3.24 6.19 -4.37
CA LEU A 128 2.84 7.06 -5.48
C LEU A 128 2.97 6.38 -6.85
N ALA A 129 3.90 5.45 -7.02
CA ALA A 129 4.14 4.76 -8.29
C ALA A 129 3.06 3.72 -8.61
N PHE A 130 2.51 3.04 -7.59
CA PHE A 130 1.58 1.93 -7.80
C PHE A 130 0.16 2.29 -7.36
N PRO A 131 -0.84 2.20 -8.27
CA PRO A 131 -2.24 2.33 -7.92
C PRO A 131 -2.76 1.04 -7.28
N GLY A 132 -3.80 1.16 -6.44
CA GLY A 132 -4.55 0.01 -5.91
C GLY A 132 -3.92 -0.64 -4.69
N ASP A 133 -4.08 -1.97 -4.55
CA ASP A 133 -3.69 -2.73 -3.35
C ASP A 133 -2.18 -3.03 -3.27
N TYR A 134 -1.45 -2.75 -4.34
CA TYR A 134 -0.03 -3.04 -4.45
C TYR A 134 0.83 -2.15 -3.55
N ASP A 135 0.48 -0.87 -3.50
CA ASP A 135 1.12 0.11 -2.62
C ASP A 135 0.96 -0.26 -1.16
N LEU A 136 -0.21 -0.76 -0.81
CA LEU A 136 -0.55 -1.22 0.52
C LEU A 136 0.31 -2.40 0.94
N PHE A 137 0.50 -3.37 0.04
CA PHE A 137 1.39 -4.50 0.25
C PHE A 137 2.85 -4.04 0.47
N MET A 138 3.36 -3.15 -0.40
CA MET A 138 4.72 -2.63 -0.30
C MET A 138 4.91 -1.81 0.99
N ALA A 139 3.94 -0.97 1.34
CA ALA A 139 4.00 -0.16 2.57
C ALA A 139 4.02 -1.02 3.83
N LEU A 140 3.21 -2.09 3.90
CA LEU A 140 3.14 -2.98 5.06
C LEU A 140 4.39 -3.85 5.22
N HIS A 141 4.84 -4.47 4.12
CA HIS A 141 5.92 -5.43 4.20
C HIS A 141 7.30 -4.78 4.27
N PHE A 142 7.48 -3.68 3.57
CA PHE A 142 8.78 -3.06 3.40
C PHE A 142 8.85 -1.63 3.93
N GLY A 143 7.70 -0.98 4.16
CA GLY A 143 7.62 0.44 4.48
C GLY A 143 8.48 0.88 5.67
N ARG A 144 8.58 0.05 6.72
CA ARG A 144 9.43 0.31 7.89
C ARG A 144 10.92 0.44 7.56
N PHE A 145 11.38 -0.15 6.45
CA PHE A 145 12.77 -0.09 6.00
C PHE A 145 13.01 1.02 4.97
N LEU A 146 11.97 1.59 4.41
CA LEU A 146 12.03 2.48 3.25
C LEU A 146 11.82 3.96 3.61
N ASN A 147 12.14 4.33 4.85
CA ASN A 147 12.02 5.71 5.35
C ASN A 147 13.19 6.61 4.94
N SER A 148 14.23 6.08 4.28
CA SER A 148 15.31 6.86 3.69
C SER A 148 14.90 7.40 2.31
N VAL A 149 15.70 8.32 1.80
CA VAL A 149 15.54 8.91 0.48
C VAL A 149 16.46 8.26 -0.55
N ILE A 150 16.24 8.55 -1.83
CA ILE A 150 17.13 8.14 -2.92
C ILE A 150 18.22 9.22 -3.06
N ASP A 151 19.34 9.02 -2.40
CA ASP A 151 20.45 9.97 -2.27
C ASP A 151 21.72 9.57 -3.05
N THR A 152 21.68 8.40 -3.72
CA THR A 152 22.80 7.92 -4.54
C THR A 152 22.34 7.40 -5.90
N ILE A 153 23.28 7.36 -6.87
CA ILE A 153 23.02 6.80 -8.22
C ILE A 153 22.66 5.30 -8.11
N GLU A 154 23.29 4.59 -7.20
CA GLU A 154 23.05 3.17 -6.97
C GLU A 154 21.62 2.94 -6.48
N LYS A 155 21.16 3.72 -5.51
CA LYS A 155 19.76 3.66 -5.03
C LYS A 155 18.78 4.04 -6.14
N ARG A 156 19.09 5.04 -6.97
CA ARG A 156 18.25 5.40 -8.12
C ARG A 156 18.11 4.24 -9.08
N LYS A 157 19.21 3.63 -9.50
CA LYS A 157 19.19 2.46 -10.39
C LYS A 157 18.42 1.28 -9.79
N ALA A 158 18.62 1.01 -8.50
CA ALA A 158 17.89 -0.05 -7.81
C ALA A 158 16.38 0.22 -7.75
N TYR A 159 15.99 1.47 -7.47
CA TYR A 159 14.59 1.88 -7.46
C TYR A 159 13.95 1.70 -8.84
N ASP A 160 14.57 2.24 -9.89
CA ASP A 160 14.05 2.18 -11.25
C ASP A 160 13.91 0.72 -11.73
N ALA A 161 14.90 -0.14 -11.41
CA ALA A 161 14.83 -1.56 -11.74
C ALA A 161 13.70 -2.29 -10.99
N ILE A 162 13.42 -1.93 -9.73
CA ILE A 162 12.29 -2.48 -8.98
C ILE A 162 10.96 -2.03 -9.59
N ILE A 163 10.82 -0.75 -9.95
CA ILE A 163 9.60 -0.25 -10.61
C ILE A 163 9.36 -1.02 -11.92
N GLU A 164 10.36 -1.09 -12.79
CA GLU A 164 10.27 -1.82 -14.06
C GLU A 164 9.91 -3.31 -13.85
N TYR A 165 10.50 -3.96 -12.86
CA TYR A 165 10.17 -5.34 -12.51
C TYR A 165 8.72 -5.49 -12.06
N LEU A 166 8.25 -4.61 -11.17
CA LEU A 166 6.91 -4.66 -10.60
C LEU A 166 5.82 -4.30 -11.62
N ASP A 167 6.12 -3.41 -12.58
CA ASP A 167 5.22 -3.09 -13.70
C ASP A 167 5.03 -4.26 -14.67
N ASN A 168 6.03 -5.14 -14.78
CA ASN A 168 6.03 -6.26 -15.73
C ASN A 168 5.70 -7.62 -15.10
N VAL A 169 5.66 -7.71 -13.77
CA VAL A 169 5.32 -8.97 -13.09
C VAL A 169 3.83 -9.05 -12.82
N ASP A 170 3.20 -10.14 -13.28
CA ASP A 170 1.81 -10.43 -12.93
C ASP A 170 1.71 -10.81 -11.45
N PHE A 171 1.38 -9.84 -10.62
CA PHE A 171 1.06 -10.02 -9.22
C PHE A 171 -0.24 -9.30 -8.91
N TYR A 172 -1.31 -10.07 -8.80
CA TYR A 172 -2.62 -9.57 -8.40
C TYR A 172 -3.00 -10.23 -7.08
N LEU A 173 -3.33 -9.41 -6.09
CA LEU A 173 -3.97 -9.91 -4.88
C LEU A 173 -5.35 -10.46 -5.27
N LEU A 174 -5.67 -11.66 -4.79
CA LEU A 174 -7.03 -12.17 -4.95
C LEU A 174 -8.03 -11.22 -4.30
N PRO A 175 -9.23 -11.03 -4.87
CA PRO A 175 -10.22 -10.07 -4.34
C PRO A 175 -10.54 -10.29 -2.86
N GLU A 176 -10.66 -11.54 -2.42
CA GLU A 176 -10.92 -11.88 -1.02
C GLU A 176 -9.78 -11.47 -0.09
N LEU A 177 -8.55 -11.52 -0.59
CA LEU A 177 -7.37 -11.13 0.16
C LEU A 177 -7.22 -9.61 0.22
N SER A 178 -7.49 -8.93 -0.91
CA SER A 178 -7.57 -7.48 -0.98
C SER A 178 -8.59 -6.94 0.03
N GLU A 179 -9.80 -7.51 0.06
CA GLU A 179 -10.84 -7.15 1.03
C GLU A 179 -10.44 -7.46 2.48
N PHE A 180 -9.77 -8.59 2.74
CA PHE A 180 -9.23 -8.91 4.06
C PHE A 180 -8.17 -7.90 4.51
N MET A 181 -7.26 -7.52 3.64
CA MET A 181 -6.23 -6.51 3.93
C MET A 181 -6.86 -5.14 4.15
N LYS A 182 -7.80 -4.71 3.32
CA LYS A 182 -8.58 -3.48 3.51
C LYS A 182 -9.34 -3.51 4.83
N GLY A 183 -9.90 -4.65 5.21
CA GLY A 183 -10.56 -4.85 6.50
C GLY A 183 -9.60 -4.71 7.68
N ALA A 184 -8.44 -5.34 7.62
CA ALA A 184 -7.39 -5.21 8.62
C ALA A 184 -6.91 -3.77 8.75
N PHE A 185 -6.80 -3.03 7.62
CA PHE A 185 -6.50 -1.61 7.62
C PHE A 185 -7.60 -0.73 8.19
N SER A 186 -8.88 -1.02 7.92
CA SER A 186 -9.99 -0.22 8.45
C SER A 186 -10.13 -0.35 9.97
N VAL A 187 -9.80 -1.51 10.52
CA VAL A 187 -9.69 -1.71 11.97
C VAL A 187 -8.49 -0.94 12.51
N ASN A 188 -7.37 -0.92 11.77
CA ASN A 188 -6.15 -0.23 12.13
C ASN A 188 -6.17 1.27 11.76
N ALA A 189 -7.06 1.75 10.90
CA ALA A 189 -7.26 3.19 10.66
C ALA A 189 -7.83 3.94 11.89
N LYS A 190 -8.38 3.19 12.86
CA LYS A 190 -8.65 3.68 14.23
C LYS A 190 -7.49 3.46 15.20
N ILE A 191 -6.52 2.62 14.83
CA ILE A 191 -5.29 2.36 15.55
C ILE A 191 -4.20 3.08 14.76
N ASP A 192 -3.45 3.92 15.41
CA ASP A 192 -2.26 4.60 14.90
C ASP A 192 -1.36 3.58 14.18
N ILE A 193 -1.21 3.73 12.86
CA ILE A 193 -0.39 2.82 12.02
C ILE A 193 1.03 2.72 12.61
N GLU A 194 1.56 3.81 13.14
CA GLU A 194 2.87 3.84 13.79
C GLU A 194 2.93 2.94 15.04
N LYS A 195 1.85 2.88 15.84
CA LYS A 195 1.79 1.97 17.00
C LYS A 195 1.67 0.50 16.59
N PHE A 196 0.96 0.22 15.51
CA PHE A 196 0.87 -1.14 14.97
C PHE A 196 2.22 -1.60 14.42
N GLU A 197 2.89 -0.76 13.61
CA GLU A 197 4.24 -1.02 13.11
C GLU A 197 5.23 -1.18 14.26
N ALA A 198 5.16 -0.36 15.30
CA ALA A 198 6.02 -0.45 16.47
C ALA A 198 5.82 -1.78 17.25
N GLY A 199 4.57 -2.23 17.40
CA GLY A 199 4.26 -3.52 18.06
C GLY A 199 4.76 -4.71 17.26
N LEU A 200 4.59 -4.73 15.94
CA LEU A 200 5.12 -5.75 15.04
C LEU A 200 6.66 -5.76 15.08
N ASN A 201 7.27 -4.59 15.05
CA ASN A 201 8.72 -4.43 15.09
C ASN A 201 9.31 -4.95 16.42
N ALA A 202 8.67 -4.71 17.56
CA ALA A 202 9.12 -5.18 18.84
C ALA A 202 9.12 -6.73 18.93
N GLN A 203 8.04 -7.38 18.48
CA GLN A 203 7.96 -8.84 18.45
C GLN A 203 8.98 -9.47 17.50
N MET A 204 9.14 -8.90 16.31
CA MET A 204 10.12 -9.38 15.32
C MET A 204 11.55 -9.14 15.81
N HIS A 205 11.81 -8.03 16.46
CA HIS A 205 13.11 -7.71 17.04
C HIS A 205 13.52 -8.78 18.08
N MET A 206 12.63 -9.12 19.02
CA MET A 206 12.90 -10.18 19.99
C MET A 206 13.16 -11.53 19.32
N ALA A 207 12.39 -11.90 18.31
CA ALA A 207 12.58 -13.16 17.59
C ALA A 207 13.92 -13.23 16.85
N MET A 208 14.49 -12.09 16.44
CA MET A 208 15.74 -12.02 15.69
C MET A 208 16.97 -11.83 16.58
N THR A 209 16.89 -11.00 17.62
CA THR A 209 18.02 -10.71 18.50
C THR A 209 18.29 -11.82 19.51
N GLU A 210 17.22 -12.47 20.00
CA GLU A 210 17.28 -13.56 20.97
C GLU A 210 16.47 -14.78 20.52
N PRO A 211 16.79 -15.39 19.36
CA PRO A 211 15.95 -16.42 18.75
C PRO A 211 15.75 -17.64 19.65
N GLU A 212 16.75 -18.06 20.43
CA GLU A 212 16.63 -19.19 21.33
C GLU A 212 15.63 -18.91 22.45
N ASN A 213 15.77 -17.76 23.13
CA ASN A 213 14.83 -17.32 24.17
C ASN A 213 13.41 -17.16 23.62
N TYR A 214 13.27 -16.55 22.44
CA TYR A 214 11.98 -16.41 21.80
C TYR A 214 11.32 -17.76 21.50
N LEU A 215 12.09 -18.70 20.94
CA LEU A 215 11.61 -20.05 20.60
C LEU A 215 11.24 -20.86 21.85
N ASP A 216 11.96 -20.68 22.97
CA ASP A 216 11.66 -21.36 24.22
C ASP A 216 10.41 -20.78 24.90
N ASN A 217 10.32 -19.47 24.99
CA ASN A 217 9.19 -18.79 25.62
C ASN A 217 7.86 -19.01 24.83
N ASN A 218 7.95 -19.24 23.53
CA ASN A 218 6.79 -19.45 22.67
C ASN A 218 6.59 -20.90 22.21
N ARG A 219 7.23 -21.87 22.86
CA ARG A 219 7.28 -23.28 22.44
C ARG A 219 5.92 -23.89 22.15
N GLU A 220 4.96 -23.74 23.04
CA GLU A 220 3.63 -24.35 22.90
C GLU A 220 2.83 -23.66 21.81
N PHE A 221 2.93 -22.35 21.73
CA PHE A 221 2.32 -21.57 20.64
C PHE A 221 2.89 -21.99 19.27
N ILE A 222 4.21 -22.09 19.15
CA ILE A 222 4.88 -22.49 17.91
C ILE A 222 4.43 -23.88 17.48
N LYS A 223 4.41 -24.87 18.39
CA LYS A 223 3.95 -26.21 18.06
C LYS A 223 2.49 -26.25 17.61
N ALA A 224 1.61 -25.53 18.32
CA ALA A 224 0.20 -25.43 17.96
C ALA A 224 0.03 -24.76 16.57
N TYR A 225 0.77 -23.68 16.31
CA TYR A 225 0.75 -22.98 15.04
C TYR A 225 1.28 -23.83 13.88
N LEU A 226 2.37 -24.56 14.08
CA LEU A 226 2.92 -25.49 13.09
C LEU A 226 1.90 -26.56 12.73
N LYS A 227 1.22 -27.15 13.73
CA LYS A 227 0.15 -28.14 13.51
C LYS A 227 -1.05 -27.53 12.78
N TYR A 228 -1.45 -26.32 13.14
CA TYR A 228 -2.55 -25.60 12.49
C TYR A 228 -2.26 -25.33 10.99
N LYS A 229 -1.03 -24.92 10.67
CA LYS A 229 -0.62 -24.63 9.28
C LYS A 229 -0.74 -25.85 8.31
N ASP A 230 -0.68 -27.06 8.84
CA ASP A 230 -0.83 -28.27 8.02
C ASP A 230 -2.30 -28.61 7.75
N THR A 231 -3.25 -27.97 8.46
CA THR A 231 -4.69 -28.24 8.28
C THR A 231 -5.26 -27.62 7.00
N ASP A 232 -6.33 -28.24 6.50
CA ASP A 232 -7.08 -27.68 5.36
C ASP A 232 -7.78 -26.37 5.72
N GLU A 233 -8.15 -26.19 6.98
CA GLU A 233 -8.72 -24.94 7.50
C GLU A 233 -7.75 -23.77 7.31
N TYR A 234 -6.48 -23.94 7.71
CA TYR A 234 -5.46 -22.91 7.49
C TYR A 234 -5.23 -22.65 6.01
N LYS A 235 -5.07 -23.72 5.20
CA LYS A 235 -4.79 -23.60 3.75
C LYS A 235 -5.88 -22.84 3.00
N LYS A 236 -7.13 -22.93 3.47
CA LYS A 236 -8.30 -22.22 2.93
C LYS A 236 -8.53 -20.85 3.58
N SER A 237 -7.85 -20.54 4.69
CA SER A 237 -7.96 -19.24 5.35
C SER A 237 -7.32 -18.13 4.52
N PRO A 238 -7.70 -16.86 4.70
CA PRO A 238 -7.05 -15.73 4.04
C PRO A 238 -5.53 -15.73 4.23
N ALA A 239 -5.04 -16.08 5.43
CA ALA A 239 -3.62 -16.16 5.72
C ALA A 239 -2.91 -17.27 4.94
N GLY A 240 -3.53 -18.45 4.79
CA GLY A 240 -2.98 -19.55 4.02
C GLY A 240 -2.97 -19.27 2.51
N VAL A 241 -4.03 -18.65 1.99
CA VAL A 241 -4.12 -18.21 0.61
C VAL A 241 -3.06 -17.16 0.30
N PHE A 242 -2.90 -16.16 1.18
CA PHE A 242 -1.86 -15.14 1.05
C PHE A 242 -0.46 -15.74 1.06
N GLN A 243 -0.19 -16.64 2.01
CA GLN A 243 1.10 -17.32 2.07
C GLN A 243 1.41 -18.06 0.76
N LYS A 244 0.43 -18.77 0.20
CA LYS A 244 0.59 -19.47 -1.09
C LYS A 244 0.91 -18.50 -2.22
N GLN A 245 0.16 -17.41 -2.34
CA GLN A 245 0.42 -16.37 -3.35
C GLN A 245 1.82 -15.78 -3.22
N MET A 246 2.26 -15.49 -1.98
CA MET A 246 3.61 -14.98 -1.74
C MET A 246 4.70 -15.97 -2.13
N ILE A 247 4.52 -17.25 -1.81
CA ILE A 247 5.45 -18.32 -2.24
C ILE A 247 5.53 -18.40 -3.78
N ASP A 248 4.40 -18.32 -4.45
CA ASP A 248 4.34 -18.37 -5.90
C ASP A 248 4.96 -17.11 -6.54
N PHE A 249 4.77 -15.95 -5.93
CA PHE A 249 5.42 -14.70 -6.34
C PHE A 249 6.95 -14.77 -6.15
N GLN A 250 7.42 -15.27 -5.01
CA GLN A 250 8.85 -15.43 -4.73
C GLN A 250 9.59 -16.36 -5.70
N LYS A 251 8.86 -17.26 -6.38
CA LYS A 251 9.40 -18.16 -7.41
C LYS A 251 9.52 -17.50 -8.78
N LYS A 252 8.92 -16.33 -8.99
CA LYS A 252 9.00 -15.63 -10.27
C LYS A 252 10.42 -15.13 -10.53
N SER A 253 10.82 -15.14 -11.81
CA SER A 253 12.10 -14.59 -12.25
C SER A 253 12.20 -13.11 -11.85
N GLY A 254 13.35 -12.70 -11.33
CA GLY A 254 13.60 -11.33 -10.90
C GLY A 254 13.23 -11.04 -9.43
N TYR A 255 12.48 -11.91 -8.75
CA TYR A 255 12.12 -11.66 -7.35
C TYR A 255 13.37 -11.52 -6.46
N GLN A 256 14.29 -12.48 -6.53
CA GLN A 256 15.51 -12.44 -5.73
C GLN A 256 16.49 -11.39 -6.23
N ASP A 257 16.78 -11.43 -7.52
CA ASP A 257 17.90 -10.66 -8.11
C ASP A 257 17.57 -9.18 -8.31
N ILE A 258 16.29 -8.84 -8.54
CA ILE A 258 15.87 -7.47 -8.78
C ILE A 258 15.19 -6.89 -7.54
N LEU A 259 14.12 -7.54 -7.03
CA LEU A 259 13.36 -6.98 -5.92
C LEU A 259 14.13 -7.05 -4.60
N VAL A 260 14.58 -8.23 -4.18
CA VAL A 260 15.23 -8.39 -2.87
C VAL A 260 16.58 -7.70 -2.83
N GLU A 261 17.43 -7.89 -3.83
CA GLU A 261 18.76 -7.25 -3.89
C GLU A 261 18.61 -5.72 -4.09
N GLY A 262 17.64 -5.28 -4.89
CA GLY A 262 17.32 -3.87 -5.02
C GLY A 262 16.87 -3.24 -3.70
N LEU A 263 15.98 -3.90 -2.95
CA LEU A 263 15.56 -3.43 -1.62
C LEU A 263 16.71 -3.37 -0.62
N LYS A 264 17.66 -4.31 -0.66
CA LYS A 264 18.88 -4.26 0.15
C LYS A 264 19.76 -3.05 -0.19
N THR A 265 19.83 -2.72 -1.49
CA THR A 265 20.56 -1.52 -1.97
C THR A 265 19.86 -0.23 -1.51
N LEU A 266 18.54 -0.20 -1.59
CA LEU A 266 17.74 0.94 -1.16
C LEU A 266 17.79 1.17 0.35
N SER A 267 17.92 0.09 1.14
CA SER A 267 17.81 0.13 2.60
C SER A 267 18.83 -0.77 3.28
N PRO A 268 19.89 -0.19 3.88
CA PRO A 268 20.83 -0.95 4.71
C PRO A 268 20.15 -1.65 5.90
N SER A 269 19.11 -1.06 6.47
CA SER A 269 18.33 -1.69 7.55
C SER A 269 17.56 -2.92 7.07
N TYR A 270 17.08 -2.93 5.83
CA TYR A 270 16.50 -4.12 5.23
C TYR A 270 17.54 -5.22 4.98
N ALA A 271 18.73 -4.85 4.53
CA ALA A 271 19.82 -5.80 4.33
C ALA A 271 20.22 -6.48 5.65
N GLU A 272 20.35 -5.73 6.74
CA GLU A 272 20.65 -6.29 8.07
C GLU A 272 19.48 -7.14 8.59
N TYR A 273 18.24 -6.69 8.42
CA TYR A 273 17.05 -7.47 8.76
C TYR A 273 17.04 -8.83 8.06
N MET A 274 17.33 -8.88 6.75
CA MET A 274 17.37 -10.14 5.99
C MET A 274 18.44 -11.10 6.51
N LYS A 275 19.60 -10.58 6.89
CA LYS A 275 20.69 -11.36 7.49
C LYS A 275 20.32 -11.93 8.87
N GLU A 276 19.69 -11.12 9.72
CA GLU A 276 19.22 -11.59 11.04
C GLU A 276 18.07 -12.59 10.90
N MET A 277 17.13 -12.37 9.96
CA MET A 277 16.08 -13.32 9.63
C MET A 277 16.63 -14.67 9.17
N GLU A 278 17.69 -14.69 8.40
CA GLU A 278 18.32 -15.94 7.96
C GLU A 278 18.89 -16.71 9.16
N LYS A 279 19.59 -16.04 10.07
CA LYS A 279 20.09 -16.65 11.31
C LYS A 279 18.94 -17.21 12.18
N ALA A 280 17.88 -16.42 12.39
CA ALA A 280 16.71 -16.85 13.14
C ALA A 280 16.01 -18.07 12.49
N ASN A 281 15.91 -18.08 11.16
CA ASN A 281 15.35 -19.21 10.42
C ASN A 281 16.18 -20.50 10.56
N ILE A 282 17.51 -20.39 10.58
CA ILE A 282 18.40 -21.54 10.82
C ILE A 282 18.09 -22.12 12.21
N LYS A 283 18.04 -21.28 13.25
CA LYS A 283 17.73 -21.70 14.61
C LYS A 283 16.32 -22.31 14.74
N MET A 284 15.35 -21.73 14.06
CA MET A 284 13.98 -22.26 13.98
C MET A 284 13.95 -23.66 13.37
N ILE A 285 14.67 -23.90 12.26
CA ILE A 285 14.72 -25.20 11.59
C ILE A 285 15.48 -26.24 12.43
N GLU A 286 16.57 -25.85 13.08
CA GLU A 286 17.31 -26.72 14.00
C GLU A 286 16.41 -27.23 15.14
N LYS A 287 15.58 -26.33 15.70
CA LYS A 287 14.70 -26.68 16.85
C LYS A 287 13.39 -27.34 16.42
N TYR A 288 12.87 -26.99 15.26
CA TYR A 288 11.62 -27.49 14.68
C TYR A 288 11.83 -27.93 13.21
N PRO A 289 12.40 -29.14 12.96
CA PRO A 289 12.70 -29.62 11.60
C PRO A 289 11.51 -29.64 10.65
N GLN A 290 10.28 -29.81 11.18
CA GLN A 290 9.04 -29.75 10.40
C GLN A 290 8.82 -28.35 9.74
N ALA A 291 9.42 -27.30 10.28
CA ALA A 291 9.39 -25.97 9.67
C ALA A 291 10.16 -25.93 8.33
N MET A 292 11.03 -26.89 8.05
CA MET A 292 11.77 -27.00 6.79
C MET A 292 10.84 -27.14 5.57
N ASN A 293 9.65 -27.71 5.73
CA ASN A 293 8.67 -27.82 4.63
C ASN A 293 8.23 -26.45 4.12
N TRP A 294 8.37 -25.40 4.91
CA TRP A 294 8.08 -24.02 4.49
C TRP A 294 9.23 -23.44 3.68
N LYS A 295 10.49 -23.74 4.03
CA LYS A 295 11.67 -23.30 3.28
C LYS A 295 11.75 -23.94 1.89
N LYS A 296 11.34 -25.21 1.75
CA LYS A 296 11.27 -25.86 0.42
C LYS A 296 10.24 -25.25 -0.50
N ASN A 297 9.24 -24.58 0.06
CA ASN A 297 8.17 -23.90 -0.66
C ASN A 297 8.45 -22.39 -0.84
N SER A 298 9.34 -21.78 -0.05
CA SER A 298 9.83 -20.41 -0.21
C SER A 298 11.26 -20.42 -0.77
N VAL A 299 11.53 -19.61 -1.78
CA VAL A 299 12.85 -19.51 -2.46
C VAL A 299 13.82 -18.65 -1.62
N MET A 300 13.76 -18.70 -0.31
CA MET A 300 14.82 -18.13 0.52
C MET A 300 16.00 -19.13 0.53
N ARG A 301 16.94 -18.90 -0.37
CA ARG A 301 18.31 -19.43 -0.29
C ARG A 301 19.18 -18.53 0.53
#